data_c2ee89411b7c7e75a92a3f429a5cdda1
#
_entry.id   c2ee89411b7c7e75a92a3f429a5cdda1
#
_cell.length_a   1.000
_cell.length_b   1.000
_cell.length_c   1.000
_cell.angle_alpha   90.00
_cell.angle_beta   90.00
_cell.angle_gamma   90.00
#
_symmetry.space_group_name_H-M   'P 1'
#
loop_
_entity.id
_entity.type
_entity.pdbx_description
1 polymer ?
#
loop_
_entity_poly.entity_id
_entity_poly.type
_entity_poly.pdbx_seq_one_letter_code
_entity_poly.pdbx_strand_id
1 'polypeptide(L)'
;MTEHGISDEVGDIDEALEGFWRRAIFRAGINLVPSYFGPTPLEVIRPPAWAFGTTAEESDTFLLGLLEGRTTAIAGSLRDYQAEGDQLPEVGELGIVVDGHDRPTALVVISEVLTVPYAEVDSGTTVVEGSGFASDTAMIVQRLSVLHSA
;
A
#
# COMPACT_ATOMS: atom_id res chain seq x y z
N MET A 1 5.56 33.79 -4.35
CA MET A 1 5.38 33.13 -3.08
C MET A 1 5.13 31.67 -3.23
N THR A 2 6.00 31.08 -3.99
CA THR A 2 5.89 29.66 -4.30
C THR A 2 6.05 28.78 -3.08
N GLU A 3 6.78 29.23 -2.08
CA GLU A 3 7.02 28.44 -0.90
C GLU A 3 5.75 28.14 -0.11
N HIS A 4 4.85 29.12 -0.05
CA HIS A 4 3.58 28.91 0.65
C HIS A 4 2.71 27.88 -0.04
N GLY A 5 2.72 27.88 -1.37
CA GLY A 5 1.95 26.92 -2.12
C GLY A 5 2.40 25.47 -1.85
N ILE A 6 3.71 25.26 -1.79
CA ILE A 6 4.27 23.94 -1.56
C ILE A 6 3.94 23.46 -0.16
N SER A 7 4.06 24.33 0.83
CA SER A 7 3.74 23.97 2.21
C SER A 7 2.27 23.65 2.38
N ASP A 8 1.42 24.41 1.71
CA ASP A 8 -0.02 24.17 1.80
C ASP A 8 -0.41 22.84 1.17
N GLU A 9 0.24 22.48 0.05
CA GLU A 9 -0.03 21.21 -0.60
C GLU A 9 0.35 20.03 0.29
N VAL A 10 1.49 20.10 0.95
CA VAL A 10 1.92 19.04 1.86
C VAL A 10 0.95 18.92 3.02
N GLY A 11 0.53 20.04 3.58
CA GLY A 11 -0.44 20.05 4.66
C GLY A 11 -1.78 19.47 4.24
N ASP A 12 -2.22 19.80 3.03
CA ASP A 12 -3.50 19.30 2.51
C ASP A 12 -3.46 17.80 2.30
N ILE A 13 -2.35 17.26 1.81
CA ILE A 13 -2.19 15.82 1.61
C ILE A 13 -2.22 15.11 2.96
N ASP A 14 -1.51 15.65 3.94
CA ASP A 14 -1.47 15.06 5.27
C ASP A 14 -2.84 15.08 5.94
N GLU A 15 -3.58 16.18 5.82
CA GLU A 15 -4.93 16.27 6.34
C GLU A 15 -5.87 15.30 5.66
N ALA A 16 -5.73 15.13 4.34
CA ALA A 16 -6.55 14.19 3.61
C ALA A 16 -6.30 12.75 4.06
N LEU A 17 -5.04 12.41 4.30
CA LEU A 17 -4.67 11.08 4.80
C LEU A 17 -5.23 10.85 6.20
N GLU A 18 -5.11 11.83 7.08
CA GLU A 18 -5.66 11.70 8.43
C GLU A 18 -7.17 11.55 8.43
N GLY A 19 -7.84 12.34 7.62
CA GLY A 19 -9.30 12.26 7.49
C GLY A 19 -9.75 10.92 6.95
N PHE A 20 -9.06 10.43 5.92
CA PHE A 20 -9.35 9.13 5.35
C PHE A 20 -9.14 8.03 6.37
N TRP A 21 -8.03 8.08 7.12
CA TRP A 21 -7.69 7.09 8.12
C TRP A 21 -8.76 7.01 9.22
N ARG A 22 -9.21 8.16 9.69
CA ARG A 22 -10.26 8.20 10.72
C ARG A 22 -11.56 7.59 10.22
N ARG A 23 -11.96 7.90 9.00
CA ARG A 23 -13.17 7.33 8.42
C ARG A 23 -13.03 5.83 8.21
N ALA A 24 -11.84 5.40 7.77
CA ALA A 24 -11.59 3.98 7.54
C ALA A 24 -11.65 3.18 8.84
N ILE A 25 -11.07 3.69 9.90
CA ILE A 25 -11.14 3.02 11.20
C ILE A 25 -12.59 2.82 11.61
N PHE A 26 -13.37 3.86 11.50
CA PHE A 26 -14.77 3.81 11.92
C PHE A 26 -15.59 2.88 11.04
N ARG A 27 -15.45 2.99 9.73
CA ARG A 27 -16.29 2.23 8.80
C ARG A 27 -15.87 0.79 8.61
N ALA A 28 -14.59 0.52 8.66
CA ALA A 28 -14.10 -0.84 8.52
C ALA A 28 -14.19 -1.64 9.81
N GLY A 29 -14.55 -1.01 10.90
CA GLY A 29 -14.64 -1.68 12.19
C GLY A 29 -13.30 -2.16 12.69
N ILE A 30 -12.24 -1.46 12.38
CA ILE A 30 -10.92 -1.85 12.79
C ILE A 30 -10.79 -1.69 14.30
N ASN A 31 -10.44 -2.79 14.95
CA ASN A 31 -10.27 -2.76 16.39
C ASN A 31 -8.87 -2.27 16.74
N LEU A 32 -8.80 -1.05 17.18
CA LEU A 32 -7.55 -0.43 17.56
C LEU A 32 -7.24 -0.59 19.04
N VAL A 33 -8.10 -1.31 19.75
CA VAL A 33 -7.89 -1.56 21.18
C VAL A 33 -7.66 -3.04 21.38
N PRO A 34 -6.63 -3.60 20.88
CA PRO A 34 -6.40 -5.02 21.04
C PRO A 34 -6.02 -5.23 22.45
N SER A 35 -5.66 -6.38 22.75
CA SER A 35 -5.16 -6.76 24.02
C SER A 35 -4.10 -5.86 24.60
N TYR A 36 -3.95 -4.75 24.05
CA TYR A 36 -2.92 -3.87 24.38
C TYR A 36 -3.39 -2.91 25.43
N PHE A 37 -2.65 -2.84 26.46
CA PHE A 37 -2.94 -1.94 27.55
C PHE A 37 -2.09 -0.72 27.50
N GLY A 38 -1.52 -0.50 26.43
CA GLY A 38 -0.73 0.63 26.24
C GLY A 38 -1.62 1.77 26.14
N PRO A 39 -1.27 2.63 26.72
CA PRO A 39 -2.14 3.62 27.00
C PRO A 39 -2.22 4.71 26.08
N THR A 40 -1.53 4.78 25.07
CA THR A 40 -1.49 6.09 24.48
C THR A 40 -2.05 6.10 23.10
N PRO A 41 -2.76 7.16 22.73
CA PRO A 41 -3.21 7.34 21.37
C PRO A 41 -2.07 7.36 20.38
N LEU A 42 -0.86 7.51 20.85
CA LEU A 42 0.31 7.50 20.00
C LEU A 42 0.54 6.16 19.35
N GLU A 43 -0.05 5.14 19.94
CA GLU A 43 0.08 3.81 19.38
C GLU A 43 -0.77 3.62 18.14
N VAL A 44 -1.70 4.52 17.92
CA VAL A 44 -2.55 4.46 16.75
C VAL A 44 -1.91 5.28 15.65
N ILE A 45 -0.93 4.69 15.02
CA ILE A 45 -0.19 5.37 13.98
C ILE A 45 -0.86 5.14 12.64
N ARG A 46 -1.07 6.21 11.90
CA ARG A 46 -1.63 6.13 10.57
C ARG A 46 -0.71 5.29 9.67
N PRO A 47 -1.27 4.35 8.90
CA PRO A 47 -0.46 3.57 7.97
C PRO A 47 0.19 4.46 6.91
N PRO A 48 1.28 3.98 6.31
CA PRO A 48 1.93 4.75 5.25
C PRO A 48 1.04 4.88 4.03
N ALA A 49 1.27 5.90 3.26
CA ALA A 49 0.60 6.09 1.97
C ALA A 49 1.42 5.36 0.91
N TRP A 50 0.73 4.59 0.07
CA TRP A 50 1.34 3.82 -1.01
C TRP A 50 0.87 4.36 -2.35
N ALA A 51 1.81 4.70 -3.22
CA ALA A 51 1.53 5.07 -4.59
C ALA A 51 2.26 4.05 -5.48
N PHE A 52 1.58 3.49 -6.45
CA PHE A 52 2.15 2.50 -7.34
C PHE A 52 2.24 3.03 -8.77
N GLY A 53 3.37 2.73 -9.43
CA GLY A 53 3.62 3.22 -10.75
C GLY A 53 4.47 4.49 -10.73
N THR A 54 4.96 4.86 -11.89
CA THR A 54 5.82 6.04 -12.01
C THR A 54 5.06 7.26 -12.56
N THR A 55 3.81 7.07 -12.96
CA THR A 55 2.97 8.15 -13.48
C THR A 55 1.63 8.15 -12.78
N ALA A 56 0.92 9.27 -12.84
CA ALA A 56 -0.42 9.37 -12.29
C ALA A 56 -1.36 8.35 -12.93
N GLU A 57 -1.21 8.15 -14.23
CA GLU A 57 -2.04 7.21 -14.97
C GLU A 57 -1.83 5.78 -14.51
N GLU A 58 -0.58 5.40 -14.27
CA GLU A 58 -0.27 4.06 -13.76
C GLU A 58 -0.84 3.85 -12.37
N SER A 59 -0.75 4.86 -11.51
CA SER A 59 -1.30 4.79 -10.17
C SER A 59 -2.81 4.61 -10.20
N ASP A 60 -3.49 5.36 -11.06
CA ASP A 60 -4.94 5.25 -11.21
C ASP A 60 -5.34 3.88 -11.75
N THR A 61 -4.58 3.35 -12.70
CA THR A 61 -4.86 2.04 -13.28
C THR A 61 -4.70 0.94 -12.25
N PHE A 62 -3.66 1.00 -11.45
CA PHE A 62 -3.44 0.04 -10.38
C PHE A 62 -4.60 0.07 -9.38
N LEU A 63 -4.95 1.27 -8.94
CA LEU A 63 -5.99 1.46 -7.96
C LEU A 63 -7.34 0.95 -8.47
N LEU A 64 -7.68 1.26 -9.72
CA LEU A 64 -8.92 0.79 -10.31
C LEU A 64 -8.96 -0.73 -10.35
N GLY A 65 -7.87 -1.37 -10.76
CA GLY A 65 -7.77 -2.82 -10.77
C GLY A 65 -7.94 -3.41 -9.38
N LEU A 66 -7.36 -2.76 -8.37
CA LEU A 66 -7.48 -3.21 -6.99
C LEU A 66 -8.92 -3.12 -6.50
N LEU A 67 -9.59 -2.01 -6.76
CA LEU A 67 -10.98 -1.81 -6.33
C LEU A 67 -11.96 -2.73 -7.06
N GLU A 68 -11.65 -3.09 -8.30
CA GLU A 68 -12.49 -4.00 -9.08
C GLU A 68 -12.15 -5.47 -8.84
N GLY A 69 -11.15 -5.74 -8.06
CA GLY A 69 -10.77 -7.12 -7.77
C GLY A 69 -9.95 -7.81 -8.86
N ARG A 70 -9.52 -7.08 -9.88
CA ARG A 70 -8.65 -7.64 -10.92
C ARG A 70 -7.20 -7.74 -10.47
N THR A 71 -6.78 -6.81 -9.62
CA THR A 71 -5.47 -6.80 -9.01
C THR A 71 -5.63 -7.21 -7.55
N THR A 72 -5.01 -8.30 -7.15
CA THR A 72 -5.15 -8.84 -5.80
C THR A 72 -3.84 -8.91 -5.05
N ALA A 73 -2.73 -8.63 -5.71
CA ALA A 73 -1.42 -8.73 -5.10
C ALA A 73 -0.41 -7.85 -5.79
N ILE A 74 0.68 -7.57 -5.10
CA ILE A 74 1.84 -6.92 -5.68
C ILE A 74 3.04 -7.82 -5.42
N ALA A 75 4.04 -7.73 -6.31
CA ALA A 75 5.24 -8.53 -6.16
C ALA A 75 6.49 -7.74 -6.49
N GLY A 76 7.53 -7.95 -5.72
CA GLY A 76 8.85 -7.40 -5.99
C GLY A 76 9.88 -8.50 -5.83
N SER A 77 11.06 -8.34 -6.41
CA SER A 77 12.07 -9.39 -6.31
C SER A 77 12.74 -9.38 -4.95
N LEU A 78 13.02 -10.57 -4.44
CA LEU A 78 13.77 -10.71 -3.19
C LEU A 78 15.13 -10.01 -3.29
N ARG A 79 15.74 -10.10 -4.45
CA ARG A 79 17.03 -9.47 -4.71
C ARG A 79 16.99 -7.96 -4.48
N ASP A 80 15.91 -7.31 -4.93
CA ASP A 80 15.77 -5.87 -4.77
C ASP A 80 15.56 -5.48 -3.32
N TYR A 81 14.78 -6.27 -2.56
CA TYR A 81 14.63 -6.05 -1.12
C TYR A 81 15.98 -6.13 -0.43
N GLN A 82 16.77 -7.12 -0.79
CA GLN A 82 18.09 -7.31 -0.18
C GLN A 82 19.06 -6.20 -0.57
N ALA A 83 19.02 -5.76 -1.81
CA ALA A 83 19.92 -4.72 -2.31
C ALA A 83 19.64 -3.37 -1.66
N GLU A 84 18.38 -3.09 -1.37
CA GLU A 84 17.97 -1.83 -0.75
C GLU A 84 18.00 -1.89 0.76
N GLY A 85 18.22 -3.05 1.33
CA GLY A 85 18.21 -3.22 2.77
C GLY A 85 16.83 -3.08 3.39
N ASP A 86 15.79 -3.22 2.58
CA ASP A 86 14.42 -3.11 3.06
C ASP A 86 13.98 -4.34 3.81
N GLN A 87 13.12 -4.13 4.80
CA GLN A 87 12.52 -5.24 5.50
C GLN A 87 11.48 -5.89 4.61
N LEU A 88 11.34 -7.20 4.73
CA LEU A 88 10.31 -7.91 4.00
C LEU A 88 8.94 -7.56 4.57
N PRO A 89 7.90 -7.54 3.72
CA PRO A 89 6.56 -7.25 4.20
C PRO A 89 6.05 -8.35 5.12
N GLU A 90 5.14 -7.99 6.01
CA GLU A 90 4.55 -8.92 6.95
C GLU A 90 3.03 -8.90 6.88
N VAL A 91 2.42 -10.05 7.11
CA VAL A 91 0.97 -10.16 7.17
C VAL A 91 0.43 -9.26 8.26
N GLY A 92 -0.63 -8.54 7.97
CA GLY A 92 -1.25 -7.63 8.91
C GLY A 92 -0.84 -6.18 8.75
N GLU A 93 0.19 -5.91 7.97
CA GLU A 93 0.57 -4.53 7.73
C GLU A 93 -0.50 -3.82 6.90
N LEU A 94 -0.74 -2.56 7.24
CA LEU A 94 -1.73 -1.73 6.57
C LEU A 94 -1.07 -0.70 5.68
N GLY A 95 -1.78 -0.31 4.63
CA GLY A 95 -1.32 0.77 3.77
C GLY A 95 -2.51 1.54 3.22
N ILE A 96 -2.32 2.83 2.99
CA ILE A 96 -3.34 3.66 2.36
C ILE A 96 -2.91 3.89 0.92
N VAL A 97 -3.68 3.34 -0.02
CA VAL A 97 -3.35 3.48 -1.44
C VAL A 97 -3.91 4.81 -1.94
N VAL A 98 -3.04 5.59 -2.54
CA VAL A 98 -3.42 6.89 -3.09
C VAL A 98 -3.52 6.81 -4.61
N ASP A 99 -4.32 7.70 -5.19
CA ASP A 99 -4.46 7.78 -6.65
C ASP A 99 -3.33 8.61 -7.25
N GLY A 100 -3.42 8.87 -8.55
CA GLY A 100 -2.41 9.63 -9.27
C GLY A 100 -2.30 11.09 -8.88
N HIS A 101 -3.17 11.57 -8.01
CA HIS A 101 -3.16 12.93 -7.49
C HIS A 101 -2.93 12.95 -5.98
N ASP A 102 -2.35 11.88 -5.46
CA ASP A 102 -2.04 11.72 -4.03
C ASP A 102 -3.26 11.75 -3.12
N ARG A 103 -4.44 11.43 -3.65
CA ARG A 103 -5.65 11.38 -2.84
C ARG A 103 -5.83 9.98 -2.28
N PRO A 104 -6.02 9.84 -0.95
CA PRO A 104 -6.23 8.54 -0.35
C PRO A 104 -7.54 7.93 -0.82
N THR A 105 -7.49 6.71 -1.28
CA THR A 105 -8.66 6.07 -1.89
C THR A 105 -8.98 4.72 -1.29
N ALA A 106 -8.00 3.93 -0.91
CA ALA A 106 -8.25 2.60 -0.37
C ALA A 106 -7.35 2.31 0.83
N LEU A 107 -7.91 1.66 1.84
CA LEU A 107 -7.14 1.11 2.93
C LEU A 107 -7.00 -0.38 2.67
N VAL A 108 -5.78 -0.87 2.64
CA VAL A 108 -5.51 -2.28 2.38
C VAL A 108 -4.72 -2.90 3.51
N VAL A 109 -4.85 -4.21 3.64
CA VAL A 109 -4.04 -4.99 4.57
C VAL A 109 -3.35 -6.08 3.78
N ILE A 110 -2.12 -6.39 4.18
CA ILE A 110 -1.41 -7.53 3.62
C ILE A 110 -2.00 -8.78 4.27
N SER A 111 -2.69 -9.58 3.46
CA SER A 111 -3.36 -10.79 3.97
C SER A 111 -2.49 -12.03 3.85
N GLU A 112 -1.50 -12.01 2.96
CA GLU A 112 -0.61 -13.15 2.76
C GLU A 112 0.69 -12.68 2.13
N VAL A 113 1.79 -13.32 2.52
CA VAL A 113 3.11 -13.05 1.92
C VAL A 113 3.68 -14.37 1.47
N LEU A 114 4.05 -14.46 0.20
CA LEU A 114 4.58 -15.67 -0.40
C LEU A 114 5.91 -15.38 -1.08
N THR A 115 6.77 -16.37 -1.15
CA THR A 115 7.98 -16.30 -1.95
C THR A 115 7.84 -17.35 -3.05
N VAL A 116 7.75 -16.90 -4.29
CA VAL A 116 7.56 -17.81 -5.43
C VAL A 116 8.49 -17.42 -6.58
N PRO A 117 8.82 -18.35 -7.47
CA PRO A 117 9.55 -18.01 -8.68
C PRO A 117 8.72 -17.08 -9.57
N TYR A 118 9.38 -16.23 -10.30
CA TYR A 118 8.68 -15.28 -11.18
C TYR A 118 7.68 -15.98 -12.11
N ALA A 119 8.02 -17.14 -12.61
CA ALA A 119 7.16 -17.90 -13.52
C ALA A 119 5.84 -18.31 -12.89
N GLU A 120 5.78 -18.35 -11.55
CA GLU A 120 4.57 -18.76 -10.84
C GLU A 120 3.75 -17.61 -10.30
N VAL A 121 4.11 -16.37 -10.64
CA VAL A 121 3.35 -15.19 -10.22
C VAL A 121 2.03 -15.15 -11.00
N ASP A 122 0.91 -15.02 -10.25
CA ASP A 122 -0.42 -15.02 -10.84
C ASP A 122 -0.69 -13.78 -11.69
N SER A 123 -1.62 -13.92 -12.63
CA SER A 123 -1.99 -12.81 -13.51
C SER A 123 -2.64 -11.64 -12.80
N GLY A 124 -3.21 -11.87 -11.63
CA GLY A 124 -3.79 -10.79 -10.82
C GLY A 124 -2.77 -10.02 -9.99
N THR A 125 -1.49 -10.30 -10.20
CA THR A 125 -0.41 -9.67 -9.45
C THR A 125 0.24 -8.59 -10.29
N THR A 126 0.40 -7.40 -9.70
CA THR A 126 1.16 -6.33 -10.33
C THR A 126 2.60 -6.44 -9.87
N VAL A 127 3.51 -6.60 -10.81
CA VAL A 127 4.94 -6.65 -10.50
C VAL A 127 5.45 -5.22 -10.36
N VAL A 128 5.99 -4.93 -9.20
CA VAL A 128 6.51 -3.61 -8.89
C VAL A 128 7.97 -3.56 -9.28
N GLU A 129 8.29 -2.59 -10.11
CA GLU A 129 9.64 -2.38 -10.60
C GLU A 129 10.24 -3.55 -11.35
N GLY A 130 11.02 -3.21 -12.30
CA GLY A 130 11.83 -4.16 -13.02
C GLY A 130 11.11 -4.86 -14.14
N SER A 131 11.91 -5.30 -15.06
CA SER A 131 11.47 -6.10 -16.19
C SER A 131 12.62 -7.04 -16.48
N GLY A 132 12.33 -8.07 -17.24
CA GLY A 132 13.38 -9.00 -17.61
C GLY A 132 13.79 -9.93 -16.50
N PHE A 133 12.90 -10.24 -15.57
CA PHE A 133 13.19 -11.23 -14.54
C PHE A 133 13.28 -12.62 -15.18
N ALA A 134 14.24 -13.40 -14.69
CA ALA A 134 14.33 -14.81 -15.10
C ALA A 134 13.16 -15.57 -14.49
N SER A 135 12.78 -16.66 -15.10
CA SER A 135 11.63 -17.47 -14.63
C SER A 135 11.81 -18.00 -13.22
N ASP A 136 13.05 -18.16 -12.77
CA ASP A 136 13.35 -18.67 -11.43
C ASP A 136 13.70 -17.57 -10.43
N THR A 137 13.60 -16.32 -10.81
CA THR A 137 13.86 -15.20 -9.87
C THR A 137 12.88 -15.29 -8.72
N ALA A 138 13.39 -15.26 -7.50
CA ALA A 138 12.55 -15.30 -6.31
C ALA A 138 11.79 -13.98 -6.17
N MET A 139 10.47 -14.07 -6.09
CA MET A 139 9.58 -12.93 -5.96
C MET A 139 8.86 -12.98 -4.62
N ILE A 140 8.78 -11.83 -3.98
CA ILE A 140 8.01 -11.67 -2.76
C ILE A 140 6.64 -11.16 -3.19
N VAL A 141 5.61 -11.97 -2.97
CA VAL A 141 4.24 -11.63 -3.35
C VAL A 141 3.45 -11.26 -2.10
N GLN A 142 2.85 -10.09 -2.13
CA GLN A 142 2.00 -9.61 -1.05
C GLN A 142 0.57 -9.61 -1.55
N ARG A 143 -0.28 -10.44 -0.97
CA ARG A 143 -1.70 -10.39 -1.28
C ARG A 143 -2.33 -9.30 -0.46
N LEU A 144 -3.20 -8.54 -1.11
CA LEU A 144 -3.83 -7.37 -0.51
C LEU A 144 -5.33 -7.58 -0.40
N SER A 145 -5.89 -7.15 0.72
CA SER A 145 -7.34 -7.11 0.91
C SER A 145 -7.75 -5.66 1.16
N VAL A 146 -8.77 -5.20 0.46
CA VAL A 146 -9.29 -3.85 0.63
C VAL A 146 -10.22 -3.84 1.82
N LEU A 147 -9.90 -3.06 2.83
CA LEU A 147 -10.71 -2.94 4.03
C LEU A 147 -11.70 -1.79 3.95
N HIS A 148 -11.37 -0.75 3.19
CA HIS A 148 -12.21 0.43 3.06
C HIS A 148 -11.81 1.17 1.79
N SER A 149 -12.79 1.76 1.14
CA SER A 149 -12.54 2.63 -0.01
C SER A 149 -13.35 3.91 0.12
N ALA A 150 -12.79 4.98 -0.41
CA ALA A 150 -13.44 6.27 -0.37
C ALA A 150 -14.60 6.33 -1.36
#